data_6cd07272794a58593a9eb4f440b26b55
#
_entry.id   6cd07272794a58593a9eb4f440b26b55
#
_cell.length_a   1.000
_cell.length_b   1.000
_cell.length_c   1.000
_cell.angle_alpha   90.00
_cell.angle_beta   90.00
_cell.angle_gamma   90.00
#
_symmetry.space_group_name_H-M   'P 1'
#
loop_
_entity.id
_entity.type
_entity.pdbx_description
1 polymer ?
#
loop_
_entity_poly.entity_id
_entity_poly.type
_entity_poly.pdbx_seq_one_letter_code
_entity_poly.pdbx_strand_id
1 'polypeptide(L)'
;MASAVSNLLIYQGSDFIIDFTVENDNGTEFNLTGYTVACLIKKHYTSSTSQTVTAAVLSPATSGRIQLSLTNSQTAAMKSGRFVYDVVITSSTGLKSRVLEGSVSVLEGVTPVSYTHLTLPTTPYV
;
A
#
# COMPACT_ATOMS: atom_id res chain seq x y z
N MET A 1 18.27 -4.39 -8.49
CA MET A 1 17.48 -3.75 -7.43
C MET A 1 16.78 -4.80 -6.61
N ALA A 2 16.91 -4.72 -5.30
CA ALA A 2 16.29 -5.65 -4.38
C ALA A 2 14.95 -5.06 -3.89
N SER A 3 13.98 -5.93 -3.62
CA SER A 3 12.73 -5.47 -3.04
C SER A 3 12.93 -5.15 -1.56
N ALA A 4 12.21 -4.14 -1.09
CA ALA A 4 12.16 -3.82 0.32
C ALA A 4 11.00 -4.55 0.97
N VAL A 5 11.06 -4.72 2.29
CA VAL A 5 9.98 -5.31 3.07
C VAL A 5 9.44 -4.25 4.01
N SER A 6 8.14 -4.02 3.96
CA SER A 6 7.49 -3.07 4.83
C SER A 6 6.10 -3.58 5.19
N ASN A 7 5.77 -3.53 6.47
CA ASN A 7 4.46 -3.94 6.94
C ASN A 7 3.57 -2.71 7.02
N LEU A 8 2.34 -2.85 6.56
CA LEU A 8 1.39 -1.76 6.49
C LEU A 8 0.26 -1.95 7.48
N LEU A 9 -0.30 -0.85 7.93
CA LEU A 9 -1.43 -0.84 8.83
C LEU A 9 -2.57 -0.05 8.20
N ILE A 10 -3.73 -0.69 8.08
CA ILE A 10 -4.91 -0.06 7.48
C ILE A 10 -6.03 -0.12 8.49
N TYR A 11 -6.71 1.00 8.70
CA TYR A 11 -7.93 1.05 9.52
C TYR A 11 -9.13 1.06 8.61
N GLN A 12 -10.09 0.18 8.89
CA GLN A 12 -11.34 0.13 8.13
C GLN A 12 -12.04 1.48 8.20
N GLY A 13 -12.52 1.95 7.06
CA GLY A 13 -13.25 3.20 6.98
C GLY A 13 -12.38 4.45 6.93
N SER A 14 -11.05 4.29 6.96
CA SER A 14 -10.12 5.42 6.86
C SER A 14 -9.51 5.46 5.47
N ASP A 15 -9.25 6.66 4.98
CA ASP A 15 -8.42 6.80 3.79
C ASP A 15 -7.01 6.34 4.12
N PHE A 16 -6.40 5.64 3.18
CA PHE A 16 -5.06 5.11 3.34
C PHE A 16 -4.20 5.68 2.21
N ILE A 17 -3.15 6.40 2.56
CA ILE A 17 -2.23 6.98 1.60
C ILE A 17 -0.83 6.87 2.16
N ILE A 18 0.05 6.23 1.40
CA ILE A 18 1.48 6.22 1.71
C ILE A 18 2.26 6.42 0.43
N ASP A 19 3.47 6.91 0.55
CA ASP A 19 4.38 6.94 -0.57
C ASP A 19 5.73 6.38 -0.13
N PHE A 20 6.50 5.94 -1.11
CA PHE A 20 7.84 5.41 -0.85
C PHE A 20 8.70 5.68 -2.06
N THR A 21 10.01 5.61 -1.86
CA THR A 21 10.99 5.86 -2.91
C THR A 21 11.66 4.56 -3.31
N VAL A 22 11.72 4.29 -4.61
CA VAL A 22 12.48 3.18 -5.16
C VAL A 22 13.89 3.68 -5.40
N GLU A 23 14.88 2.93 -4.91
CA GLU A 23 16.27 3.34 -5.01
C GLU A 23 17.10 2.27 -5.71
N ASN A 24 18.14 2.72 -6.39
CA ASN A 24 19.16 1.83 -6.92
C ASN A 24 20.00 1.28 -5.78
N ASP A 25 20.80 0.24 -6.07
CA ASP A 25 21.63 -0.40 -5.05
C ASP A 25 22.63 0.57 -4.43
N ASN A 26 22.98 1.64 -5.13
CA ASN A 26 23.91 2.65 -4.60
C ASN A 26 23.22 3.77 -3.82
N GLY A 27 21.90 3.64 -3.60
CA GLY A 27 21.15 4.61 -2.83
C GLY A 27 20.61 5.79 -3.60
N THR A 28 20.88 5.87 -4.90
CA THR A 28 20.31 6.94 -5.72
C THR A 28 18.90 6.59 -6.14
N GLU A 29 18.10 7.60 -6.43
CA GLU A 29 16.71 7.43 -6.82
C GLU A 29 16.60 6.69 -8.14
N PHE A 30 15.67 5.75 -8.21
CA PHE A 30 15.44 4.97 -9.42
C PHE A 30 14.57 5.77 -10.39
N ASN A 31 15.00 5.84 -11.64
CA ASN A 31 14.23 6.56 -12.66
C ASN A 31 13.07 5.69 -13.13
N LEU A 32 11.85 6.12 -12.82
CA LEU A 32 10.63 5.38 -13.16
C LEU A 32 9.98 5.84 -14.46
N THR A 33 10.70 6.62 -15.26
CA THR A 33 10.16 7.09 -16.55
C THR A 33 9.79 5.89 -17.41
N GLY A 34 8.55 5.85 -17.89
CA GLY A 34 8.08 4.75 -18.74
C GLY A 34 7.64 3.51 -17.99
N TYR A 35 7.73 3.51 -16.67
CA TYR A 35 7.26 2.39 -15.85
C TYR A 35 5.81 2.54 -15.47
N THR A 36 5.12 1.40 -15.34
CA THR A 36 3.82 1.33 -14.70
C THR A 36 3.98 0.60 -13.39
N VAL A 37 3.05 0.85 -12.46
CA VAL A 37 3.12 0.27 -11.14
C VAL A 37 1.78 -0.38 -10.81
N ALA A 38 1.83 -1.52 -10.12
CA ALA A 38 0.64 -2.23 -9.66
C ALA A 38 0.87 -2.73 -8.24
N CYS A 39 -0.19 -2.70 -7.45
CA CYS A 39 -0.16 -3.19 -6.08
C CYS A 39 -1.44 -3.95 -5.79
N LEU A 40 -1.31 -5.15 -5.25
CA LEU A 40 -2.44 -5.98 -4.85
C LEU A 40 -2.26 -6.43 -3.42
N ILE A 41 -3.39 -6.51 -2.70
CA ILE A 41 -3.45 -7.08 -1.35
C ILE A 41 -4.23 -8.38 -1.47
N LYS A 42 -3.68 -9.46 -0.92
CA LYS A 42 -4.31 -10.77 -0.92
C LYS A 42 -4.26 -11.36 0.48
N LYS A 43 -5.21 -12.26 0.78
CA LYS A 43 -5.17 -12.96 2.06
C LYS A 43 -3.91 -13.84 2.16
N HIS A 44 -3.58 -14.51 1.07
CA HIS A 44 -2.38 -15.33 0.93
C HIS A 44 -1.83 -15.10 -0.47
N TYR A 45 -0.55 -15.40 -0.65
CA TYR A 45 0.08 -15.22 -1.96
C TYR A 45 -0.60 -16.04 -3.06
N THR A 46 -1.22 -17.17 -2.67
CA THR A 46 -1.89 -18.05 -3.62
C THR A 46 -3.38 -17.76 -3.76
N SER A 47 -3.89 -16.75 -3.07
CA SER A 47 -5.33 -16.42 -3.14
C SER A 47 -5.72 -15.99 -4.55
N SER A 48 -6.91 -16.41 -4.98
CA SER A 48 -7.45 -15.99 -6.27
C SER A 48 -8.12 -14.62 -6.20
N THR A 49 -8.52 -14.18 -5.01
CA THR A 49 -9.14 -12.87 -4.82
C THR A 49 -8.12 -11.88 -4.30
N SER A 50 -8.29 -10.62 -4.68
CA SER A 50 -7.36 -9.57 -4.28
C SER A 50 -8.10 -8.25 -4.18
N GLN A 51 -7.51 -7.34 -3.39
CA GLN A 51 -7.93 -5.94 -3.35
C GLN A 51 -6.89 -5.13 -4.12
N THR A 52 -7.32 -4.45 -5.17
CA THR A 52 -6.43 -3.58 -5.92
C THR A 52 -6.19 -2.30 -5.14
N VAL A 53 -4.92 -1.94 -4.98
CA VAL A 53 -4.52 -0.68 -4.36
C VAL A 53 -4.18 0.29 -5.49
N THR A 54 -4.69 1.51 -5.40
CA THR A 54 -4.34 2.54 -6.38
C THR A 54 -2.86 2.87 -6.22
N ALA A 55 -2.11 2.70 -7.30
CA ALA A 55 -0.68 2.93 -7.27
C ALA A 55 -0.31 3.87 -8.42
N ALA A 56 0.51 4.86 -8.13
CA ALA A 56 0.87 5.86 -9.11
C ALA A 56 2.32 6.30 -8.91
N VAL A 57 2.99 6.56 -10.03
CA VAL A 57 4.32 7.15 -10.01
C VAL A 57 4.15 8.65 -9.84
N LEU A 58 4.76 9.21 -8.80
CA LEU A 58 4.68 10.64 -8.52
C LEU A 58 5.62 11.42 -9.42
N SER A 59 5.21 12.62 -9.81
CA SER A 59 6.06 13.53 -10.61
C SER A 59 7.13 14.17 -9.75
N PRO A 60 8.35 14.30 -10.28
CA PRO A 60 8.83 13.74 -11.55
C PRO A 60 9.13 12.26 -11.42
N ALA A 61 8.96 11.50 -12.51
CA ALA A 61 9.22 10.06 -12.49
C ALA A 61 10.66 9.74 -12.13
N THR A 62 11.58 10.67 -12.39
CA THR A 62 12.98 10.48 -12.05
C THR A 62 13.26 10.47 -10.56
N SER A 63 12.29 10.89 -9.75
CA SER A 63 12.45 10.88 -8.29
C SER A 63 12.26 9.50 -7.67
N GLY A 64 11.73 8.55 -8.42
CA GLY A 64 11.54 7.19 -7.95
C GLY A 64 10.43 7.03 -6.92
N ARG A 65 9.55 8.01 -6.77
CA ARG A 65 8.51 7.95 -5.76
C ARG A 65 7.23 7.33 -6.30
N ILE A 66 6.64 6.47 -5.49
CA ILE A 66 5.38 5.80 -5.79
C ILE A 66 4.43 6.05 -4.64
N GLN A 67 3.17 6.36 -4.97
CA GLN A 67 2.12 6.55 -3.97
C GLN A 67 1.12 5.40 -4.07
N LEU A 68 0.78 4.84 -2.91
CA LEU A 68 -0.26 3.82 -2.78
C LEU A 68 -1.43 4.43 -2.01
N SER A 69 -2.64 4.18 -2.46
CA SER A 69 -3.80 4.73 -1.79
C SER A 69 -5.02 3.81 -1.89
N LEU A 70 -5.87 3.89 -0.87
CA LEU A 70 -7.18 3.27 -0.83
C LEU A 70 -8.14 4.31 -0.28
N THR A 71 -9.34 4.37 -0.86
CA THR A 71 -10.37 5.27 -0.35
C THR A 71 -10.99 4.68 0.92
N ASN A 72 -11.67 5.52 1.69
CA ASN A 72 -12.33 5.04 2.89
C ASN A 72 -13.42 4.00 2.57
N SER A 73 -14.06 4.10 1.41
CA SER A 73 -15.02 3.08 0.99
C SER A 73 -14.34 1.75 0.73
N GLN A 74 -13.15 1.76 0.13
CA GLN A 74 -12.41 0.54 -0.13
C GLN A 74 -11.93 -0.10 1.16
N THR A 75 -11.41 0.68 2.11
CA THR A 75 -10.95 0.12 3.38
C THR A 75 -12.11 -0.38 4.22
N ALA A 76 -13.27 0.28 4.14
CA ALA A 76 -14.46 -0.18 4.87
C ALA A 76 -14.95 -1.53 4.36
N ALA A 77 -14.71 -1.84 3.09
CA ALA A 77 -15.12 -3.12 2.50
C ALA A 77 -14.13 -4.24 2.80
N MET A 78 -12.96 -3.95 3.30
CA MET A 78 -11.96 -4.97 3.63
C MET A 78 -12.31 -5.62 4.95
N LYS A 79 -12.07 -6.93 5.04
CA LYS A 79 -12.22 -7.65 6.30
C LYS A 79 -11.02 -7.36 7.20
N SER A 80 -11.26 -7.33 8.50
CA SER A 80 -10.14 -7.21 9.44
C SER A 80 -9.31 -8.48 9.40
N GLY A 81 -8.03 -8.35 9.72
CA GLY A 81 -7.12 -9.47 9.77
C GLY A 81 -5.80 -9.15 9.11
N ARG A 82 -5.04 -10.20 8.82
CA ARG A 82 -3.72 -10.06 8.23
C ARG A 82 -3.75 -10.51 6.78
N PHE A 83 -3.13 -9.71 5.94
CA PHE A 83 -3.04 -9.92 4.50
C PHE A 83 -1.59 -9.77 4.07
N VAL A 84 -1.32 -10.08 2.81
CA VAL A 84 -0.02 -9.85 2.20
C VAL A 84 -0.20 -8.94 0.99
N TYR A 85 0.86 -8.24 0.64
CA TYR A 85 0.82 -7.36 -0.52
C TYR A 85 2.17 -7.31 -1.19
N ASP A 86 2.19 -6.88 -2.43
CA ASP A 86 3.43 -6.51 -3.09
C ASP A 86 3.18 -5.37 -4.08
N VAL A 87 4.25 -4.69 -4.44
CA VAL A 87 4.24 -3.64 -5.44
C VAL A 87 5.18 -4.08 -6.55
N VAL A 88 4.67 -4.11 -7.77
CA VAL A 88 5.41 -4.54 -8.94
C VAL A 88 5.45 -3.38 -9.94
N ILE A 89 6.64 -3.07 -10.43
CA ILE A 89 6.80 -2.11 -11.52
C ILE A 89 7.07 -2.86 -12.81
N THR A 90 6.56 -2.33 -13.90
CA THR A 90 6.73 -2.93 -15.23
C THR A 90 7.32 -1.88 -16.16
N SER A 91 8.43 -2.23 -16.80
CA SER A 91 9.07 -1.33 -17.75
C SER A 91 8.28 -1.25 -19.05
N SER A 92 8.63 -0.30 -19.91
CA SER A 92 8.00 -0.17 -21.22
C SER A 92 8.26 -1.37 -22.11
N THR A 93 9.30 -2.16 -21.81
CA THR A 93 9.60 -3.39 -22.55
C THR A 93 8.96 -4.62 -21.96
N GLY A 94 8.22 -4.47 -20.86
CA GLY A 94 7.50 -5.58 -20.24
C GLY A 94 8.24 -6.28 -19.10
N LEU A 95 9.41 -5.81 -18.71
CA LEU A 95 10.14 -6.39 -17.59
C LEU A 95 9.48 -5.99 -16.27
N LYS A 96 9.20 -6.98 -15.44
CA LYS A 96 8.53 -6.78 -14.16
C LYS A 96 9.51 -6.95 -13.02
N SER A 97 9.41 -6.08 -12.02
CA SER A 97 10.25 -6.16 -10.82
C SER A 97 9.39 -5.88 -9.60
N ARG A 98 9.51 -6.72 -8.58
CA ARG A 98 8.88 -6.45 -7.29
C ARG A 98 9.79 -5.52 -6.51
N VAL A 99 9.24 -4.39 -6.07
CA VAL A 99 10.04 -3.36 -5.38
C VAL A 99 9.68 -3.21 -3.92
N LEU A 100 8.50 -3.69 -3.52
CA LEU A 100 8.06 -3.61 -2.13
C LEU A 100 7.14 -4.79 -1.86
N GLU A 101 7.23 -5.36 -0.65
CA GLU A 101 6.37 -6.45 -0.24
C GLU A 101 6.24 -6.45 1.27
N GLY A 102 5.30 -7.20 1.78
CA GLY A 102 5.14 -7.33 3.22
C GLY A 102 3.75 -7.79 3.60
N SER A 103 3.43 -7.58 4.87
CA SER A 103 2.11 -7.90 5.40
C SER A 103 1.30 -6.63 5.57
N VAL A 104 -0.02 -6.80 5.55
CA VAL A 104 -0.97 -5.72 5.81
C VAL A 104 -1.83 -6.18 6.97
N SER A 105 -1.92 -5.36 8.01
CA SER A 105 -2.87 -5.58 9.10
C SER A 105 -4.03 -4.64 8.91
N VAL A 106 -5.25 -5.19 8.79
CA VAL A 106 -6.46 -4.39 8.67
C VAL A 106 -7.17 -4.46 10.01
N LEU A 107 -7.33 -3.31 10.63
CA LEU A 107 -7.93 -3.20 11.94
C LEU A 107 -9.33 -2.61 11.84
N GLU A 108 -10.22 -3.11 12.68
CA GLU A 108 -11.58 -2.60 12.74
C GLU A 108 -11.59 -1.22 13.38
N GLY A 109 -12.37 -0.33 12.77
CA GLY A 109 -12.62 0.97 13.36
C GLY A 109 -13.86 0.92 14.23
N VAL A 110 -13.75 1.44 15.42
CA VAL A 110 -14.91 1.53 16.32
C VAL A 110 -15.76 2.74 15.95
N THR A 111 -15.11 3.80 15.54
CA THR A 111 -15.75 5.07 15.24
C THR A 111 -15.59 5.39 13.77
N PRO A 112 -16.64 5.84 13.09
CA PRO A 112 -16.50 6.28 11.71
C PRO A 112 -15.44 7.38 11.58
N VAL A 113 -14.76 7.38 10.46
CA VAL A 113 -13.64 8.28 10.26
C VAL A 113 -14.07 9.74 10.27
N SER A 114 -15.29 10.02 9.89
CA SER A 114 -15.82 11.38 9.97
C SER A 114 -15.91 11.90 11.38
N TYR A 115 -15.80 11.02 12.36
CA TYR A 115 -15.84 11.37 13.76
C TYR A 115 -14.42 11.73 14.20
N THR A 116 -14.19 12.97 14.50
CA THR A 116 -12.83 13.45 14.61
C THR A 116 -12.30 13.56 16.03
N HIS A 117 -13.15 13.29 17.04
CA HIS A 117 -12.55 13.39 18.33
C HIS A 117 -12.41 12.08 18.98
N LEU A 118 -11.76 11.97 19.93
CA LEU A 118 -11.52 10.74 20.44
C LEU A 118 -11.54 10.53 21.79
N THR A 119 -11.97 10.19 22.29
CA THR A 119 -11.89 10.12 23.45
C THR A 119 -11.39 9.20 24.16
N LEU A 120 -11.21 8.83 24.21
CA LEU A 120 -10.90 8.12 24.78
C LEU A 120 -10.56 7.56 25.18
N PRO A 121 -10.44 7.24 25.85
CA PRO A 121 -9.71 6.45 26.13
C PRO A 121 -9.97 5.24 26.52
N THR A 122 -10.32 4.93 26.67
CA THR A 122 -10.48 4.07 26.99
C THR A 122 -10.69 3.21 26.70
N THR A 123 -10.75 2.68 26.69
CA THR A 123 -10.98 1.88 26.43
C THR A 123 -11.05 1.22 26.12
N PRO A 124 -11.06 0.79 26.29
CA PRO A 124 -11.03 -0.04 25.73
C PRO A 124 -11.73 -0.71 25.12
N TYR A 125 -12.09 -0.83 24.79
CA TYR A 125 -12.76 -1.43 24.30
C TYR A 125 -12.56 -2.24 23.93
N VAL A 126 -12.63 -2.35 23.89
CA VAL A 126 -12.52 -2.83 23.57
C VAL A 126 -12.60 -3.22 23.29
#